data_10cc170d8ca5eaa558fdd048938dfa28
#
_entry.id   10cc170d8ca5eaa558fdd048938dfa28
#
_cell.length_a   1.000
_cell.length_b   1.000
_cell.length_c   1.000
_cell.angle_alpha   90.00
_cell.angle_beta   90.00
_cell.angle_gamma   90.00
#
_symmetry.space_group_name_H-M   'P 1'
#
loop_
_entity.id
_entity.type
_entity.pdbx_description
1 polymer ?
#
loop_
_entity_poly.entity_id
_entity_poly.type
_entity_poly.pdbx_seq_one_letter_code
_entity_poly.pdbx_strand_id
1 'polypeptide(L)'
;MAFSVTEFKSNLKQGGARPSLFKVDLLYPSGVTNPPTRSEFLVRASSLPASNIGTHEVFFHGKSIKIAGDRTFDTWETTIINDEDFGIRNTIEEWMNLVSNVKLNNRYSSFGVSEGDNVNYKKDLTVTQFSKQGDAIKIYKFMNAFPTALSPITLDWGAGEIEEFSCTWTYDHWESASASSGDTGGSATFTPTFTSPSG
;
A
#
# COMPACT_ATOMS: atom_id res chain seq x y z
N MET A 1 -17.59 -15.55 35.63
CA MET A 1 -18.02 -14.88 34.39
C MET A 1 -18.39 -15.96 33.40
N ALA A 2 -19.65 -16.00 33.01
CA ALA A 2 -20.07 -16.93 31.95
C ALA A 2 -19.75 -16.28 30.59
N PHE A 3 -19.03 -16.98 29.74
CA PHE A 3 -18.80 -16.54 28.35
C PHE A 3 -20.16 -16.60 27.62
N SER A 4 -20.78 -15.46 27.37
CA SER A 4 -22.02 -15.36 26.64
C SER A 4 -21.75 -15.19 25.16
N VAL A 5 -22.07 -16.18 24.35
CA VAL A 5 -22.01 -16.11 22.87
C VAL A 5 -22.87 -14.97 22.33
N THR A 6 -23.97 -14.66 23.01
CA THR A 6 -24.88 -13.57 22.66
C THR A 6 -24.21 -12.20 22.85
N GLU A 7 -23.47 -12.04 23.95
CA GLU A 7 -22.69 -10.82 24.22
C GLU A 7 -21.57 -10.63 23.21
N PHE A 8 -20.87 -11.71 22.87
CA PHE A 8 -19.85 -11.67 21.79
C PHE A 8 -20.46 -11.24 20.46
N LYS A 9 -21.60 -11.83 20.06
CA LYS A 9 -22.28 -11.48 18.80
C LYS A 9 -22.78 -10.04 18.79
N SER A 10 -23.25 -9.50 19.91
CA SER A 10 -23.72 -8.11 19.99
C SER A 10 -22.58 -7.09 19.89
N ASN A 11 -21.39 -7.45 20.37
CA ASN A 11 -20.20 -6.60 20.30
C ASN A 11 -19.48 -6.65 18.94
N LEU A 12 -19.72 -7.73 18.14
CA LEU A 12 -19.13 -7.88 16.82
C LEU A 12 -19.96 -7.13 15.76
N LYS A 13 -19.63 -5.87 15.52
CA LYS A 13 -20.34 -5.03 14.54
C LYS A 13 -20.33 -5.70 13.16
N GLN A 14 -21.51 -5.90 12.56
CA GLN A 14 -21.73 -6.47 11.22
C GLN A 14 -21.01 -7.81 10.94
N GLY A 15 -20.61 -8.55 11.98
CA GLY A 15 -19.93 -9.84 11.86
C GLY A 15 -18.46 -9.78 11.46
N GLY A 16 -17.81 -8.64 11.72
CA GLY A 16 -16.38 -8.42 11.51
C GLY A 16 -16.00 -8.09 10.06
N ALA A 17 -14.88 -7.40 9.90
CA ALA A 17 -14.30 -7.09 8.61
C ALA A 17 -13.74 -8.36 7.94
N ARG A 18 -13.89 -8.48 6.63
CA ARG A 18 -13.37 -9.60 5.85
C ARG A 18 -12.12 -9.20 5.09
N PRO A 19 -11.04 -9.99 5.15
CA PRO A 19 -9.81 -9.68 4.43
C PRO A 19 -9.94 -9.80 2.91
N SER A 20 -10.96 -10.47 2.40
CA SER A 20 -11.20 -10.64 0.96
C SER A 20 -11.89 -9.45 0.29
N LEU A 21 -12.38 -8.48 1.07
CA LEU A 21 -13.10 -7.32 0.53
C LEU A 21 -12.18 -6.10 0.55
N PHE A 22 -11.34 -5.99 -0.43
CA PHE A 22 -10.41 -4.87 -0.57
C PHE A 22 -10.21 -4.50 -2.05
N LYS A 23 -9.70 -3.30 -2.26
CA LYS A 23 -9.29 -2.74 -3.55
C LYS A 23 -7.95 -2.04 -3.36
N VAL A 24 -7.08 -2.15 -4.35
CA VAL A 24 -5.78 -1.45 -4.36
C VAL A 24 -5.74 -0.55 -5.58
N ASP A 25 -5.59 0.75 -5.36
CA ASP A 25 -5.45 1.72 -6.42
C ASP A 25 -3.96 2.06 -6.60
N LEU A 26 -3.42 1.67 -7.76
CA LEU A 26 -2.04 1.94 -8.17
C LEU A 26 -2.04 3.18 -9.07
N LEU A 27 -1.54 4.29 -8.56
CA LEU A 27 -1.31 5.51 -9.34
C LEU A 27 0.07 5.45 -9.97
N TYR A 28 0.12 5.64 -11.28
CA TYR A 28 1.36 5.59 -12.05
C TYR A 28 1.93 6.99 -12.33
N PRO A 29 3.26 7.13 -12.42
CA PRO A 29 3.88 8.41 -12.78
C PRO A 29 3.58 8.79 -14.24
N SER A 30 3.58 10.07 -14.55
CA SER A 30 3.29 10.60 -15.89
C SER A 30 4.30 10.21 -16.96
N GLY A 31 5.46 9.68 -16.56
CA GLY A 31 6.50 9.20 -17.48
C GLY A 31 6.29 7.76 -17.96
N VAL A 32 5.28 7.06 -17.45
CA VAL A 32 4.93 5.71 -17.86
C VAL A 32 3.98 5.76 -19.06
N THR A 33 4.28 4.97 -20.08
CA THR A 33 3.50 4.90 -21.31
C THR A 33 2.37 3.88 -21.15
N ASN A 34 1.13 4.28 -21.45
CA ASN A 34 -0.05 3.41 -21.43
C ASN A 34 -0.28 2.64 -20.11
N PRO A 35 -0.46 3.33 -18.97
CA PRO A 35 -0.78 2.65 -17.73
C PRO A 35 -2.13 1.90 -17.84
N PRO A 36 -2.23 0.67 -17.32
CA PRO A 36 -3.45 -0.12 -17.42
C PRO A 36 -4.60 0.54 -16.62
N THR A 37 -5.76 0.62 -17.26
CA THR A 37 -6.95 1.29 -16.70
C THR A 37 -7.61 0.50 -15.57
N ARG A 38 -7.32 -0.81 -15.45
CA ARG A 38 -7.98 -1.74 -14.52
C ARG A 38 -7.03 -2.46 -13.56
N SER A 39 -5.90 -1.85 -13.24
CA SER A 39 -4.91 -2.42 -12.30
C SER A 39 -5.49 -2.77 -10.94
N GLU A 40 -6.51 -2.04 -10.52
CA GLU A 40 -7.20 -2.18 -9.25
C GLU A 40 -7.84 -3.56 -9.01
N PHE A 41 -8.26 -4.26 -10.08
CA PHE A 41 -8.92 -5.57 -9.99
C PHE A 41 -7.96 -6.75 -10.06
N LEU A 42 -6.72 -6.52 -10.48
CA LEU A 42 -5.72 -7.56 -10.68
C LEU A 42 -4.82 -7.78 -9.46
N VAL A 43 -4.91 -6.94 -8.44
CA VAL A 43 -4.19 -7.16 -7.18
C VAL A 43 -4.95 -8.20 -6.36
N ARG A 44 -4.43 -9.44 -6.35
CA ARG A 44 -5.02 -10.58 -5.64
C ARG A 44 -4.82 -10.53 -4.14
N ALA A 45 -3.62 -10.14 -3.70
CA ALA A 45 -3.27 -10.09 -2.29
C ALA A 45 -2.49 -8.82 -1.96
N SER A 46 -2.75 -8.29 -0.79
CA SER A 46 -2.08 -7.13 -0.22
C SER A 46 -2.13 -7.20 1.30
N SER A 47 -1.14 -6.63 1.95
CA SER A 47 -1.14 -6.47 3.40
C SER A 47 -1.55 -5.05 3.77
N LEU A 48 -2.15 -4.89 4.95
CA LEU A 48 -2.29 -3.56 5.55
C LEU A 48 -0.94 -3.11 6.12
N PRO A 49 -0.63 -1.79 6.08
CA PRO A 49 0.67 -1.31 6.47
C PRO A 49 0.93 -1.49 7.97
N ALA A 50 2.15 -1.89 8.29
CA ALA A 50 2.66 -1.93 9.65
C ALA A 50 3.46 -0.66 9.97
N SER A 51 3.61 -0.37 11.24
CA SER A 51 4.54 0.66 11.71
C SER A 51 5.15 0.23 13.04
N ASN A 52 6.43 0.47 13.19
CA ASN A 52 7.18 0.13 14.38
C ASN A 52 7.68 1.40 15.06
N ILE A 53 7.61 1.45 16.38
CA ILE A 53 8.21 2.53 17.17
C ILE A 53 9.39 1.93 17.90
N GLY A 54 10.58 2.45 17.63
CA GLY A 54 11.80 2.09 18.33
C GLY A 54 11.71 2.43 19.83
N THR A 55 12.50 1.76 20.65
CA THR A 55 12.60 2.06 22.08
C THR A 55 14.05 2.29 22.45
N HIS A 56 14.33 3.36 23.17
CA HIS A 56 15.61 3.64 23.79
C HIS A 56 15.55 3.32 25.29
N GLU A 57 16.55 2.60 25.79
CA GLU A 57 16.66 2.31 27.22
C GLU A 57 17.68 3.25 27.87
N VAL A 58 17.25 3.94 28.91
CA VAL A 58 18.10 4.77 29.76
C VAL A 58 18.20 4.10 31.12
N PHE A 59 19.43 3.82 31.55
CA PHE A 59 19.68 3.20 32.84
C PHE A 59 19.90 4.26 33.92
N PHE A 60 19.16 4.13 35.01
CA PHE A 60 19.32 4.96 36.21
C PHE A 60 19.36 4.08 37.44
N HIS A 61 20.47 4.08 38.17
CA HIS A 61 20.70 3.30 39.40
C HIS A 61 20.32 1.81 39.26
N GLY A 62 20.70 1.15 38.19
CA GLY A 62 20.41 -0.27 37.96
C GLY A 62 19.00 -0.59 37.45
N LYS A 63 18.16 0.41 37.19
CA LYS A 63 16.82 0.28 36.66
C LYS A 63 16.79 0.89 35.24
N SER A 64 16.28 0.13 34.26
CA SER A 64 16.07 0.65 32.91
C SER A 64 14.72 1.36 32.79
N ILE A 65 14.74 2.52 32.15
CA ILE A 65 13.54 3.28 31.77
C ILE A 65 13.47 3.25 30.24
N LYS A 66 12.34 2.84 29.68
CA LYS A 66 12.12 2.80 28.22
C LYS A 66 11.48 4.08 27.74
N ILE A 67 12.11 4.71 26.77
CA ILE A 67 11.63 5.92 26.12
C ILE A 67 11.31 5.57 24.66
N ALA A 68 10.21 6.12 24.12
CA ALA A 68 9.85 5.94 22.73
C ALA A 68 10.90 6.58 21.80
N GLY A 69 11.32 5.84 20.79
CA GLY A 69 12.24 6.29 19.74
C GLY A 69 11.51 6.61 18.45
N ASP A 70 12.24 6.56 17.35
CA ASP A 70 11.75 6.88 16.03
C ASP A 70 10.77 5.84 15.50
N ARG A 71 9.83 6.31 14.66
CA ARG A 71 8.88 5.45 13.95
C ARG A 71 9.50 5.01 12.63
N THR A 72 9.45 3.70 12.35
CA THR A 72 9.88 3.09 11.11
C THR A 72 8.73 2.37 10.42
N PHE A 73 8.78 2.32 9.10
CA PHE A 73 7.77 1.68 8.27
C PHE A 73 8.44 0.56 7.48
N ASP A 74 7.81 -0.61 7.49
CA ASP A 74 8.26 -1.76 6.72
C ASP A 74 7.81 -1.61 5.26
N THR A 75 8.47 -2.32 4.35
CA THR A 75 8.08 -2.35 2.94
C THR A 75 6.70 -2.98 2.79
N TRP A 76 5.98 -2.56 1.76
CA TRP A 76 4.67 -3.08 1.44
C TRP A 76 4.76 -4.01 0.24
N GLU A 77 4.08 -5.16 0.31
CA GLU A 77 4.07 -6.15 -0.76
C GLU A 77 2.66 -6.35 -1.31
N THR A 78 2.57 -6.46 -2.64
CA THR A 78 1.34 -6.78 -3.35
C THR A 78 1.58 -7.96 -4.28
N THR A 79 0.64 -8.92 -4.30
CA THR A 79 0.61 -10.01 -5.28
C THR A 79 -0.39 -9.66 -6.38
N ILE A 80 0.06 -9.70 -7.61
CA ILE A 80 -0.67 -9.25 -8.79
C ILE A 80 -0.83 -10.43 -9.73
N ILE A 81 -2.05 -10.61 -10.24
CA ILE A 81 -2.34 -11.57 -11.31
C ILE A 81 -1.80 -10.97 -12.60
N ASN A 82 -1.03 -11.77 -13.34
CA ASN A 82 -0.54 -11.38 -14.64
C ASN A 82 -1.61 -11.61 -15.70
N ASP A 83 -1.88 -10.58 -16.49
CA ASP A 83 -2.79 -10.67 -17.64
C ASP A 83 -1.99 -10.98 -18.91
N GLU A 84 -2.62 -11.55 -19.95
CA GLU A 84 -1.97 -11.88 -21.22
C GLU A 84 -1.29 -10.68 -21.89
N ASP A 85 -1.76 -9.48 -21.61
CA ASP A 85 -1.17 -8.23 -22.09
C ASP A 85 0.11 -7.83 -21.36
N PHE A 86 0.42 -8.47 -20.21
CA PHE A 86 1.50 -8.06 -19.30
C PHE A 86 1.42 -6.58 -18.88
N GLY A 87 0.24 -5.98 -18.98
CA GLY A 87 0.05 -4.53 -18.86
C GLY A 87 0.59 -3.96 -17.54
N ILE A 88 0.25 -4.56 -16.39
CA ILE A 88 0.73 -4.06 -15.08
C ILE A 88 2.23 -4.33 -14.92
N ARG A 89 2.70 -5.51 -15.31
CA ARG A 89 4.11 -5.85 -15.18
C ARG A 89 4.99 -4.94 -16.02
N ASN A 90 4.65 -4.73 -17.29
CA ASN A 90 5.37 -3.80 -18.17
C ASN A 90 5.39 -2.38 -17.60
N THR A 91 4.26 -1.94 -17.06
CA THR A 91 4.14 -0.62 -16.43
C THR A 91 5.06 -0.47 -15.19
N ILE A 92 5.14 -1.50 -14.34
CA ILE A 92 6.04 -1.48 -13.19
C ILE A 92 7.50 -1.55 -13.64
N GLU A 93 7.84 -2.35 -14.65
CA GLU A 93 9.19 -2.40 -15.21
C GLU A 93 9.60 -1.07 -15.83
N GLU A 94 8.68 -0.41 -16.56
CA GLU A 94 8.90 0.95 -17.08
C GLU A 94 9.09 1.96 -15.93
N TRP A 95 8.29 1.86 -14.89
CA TRP A 95 8.45 2.70 -13.70
C TRP A 95 9.82 2.49 -13.03
N MET A 96 10.26 1.26 -12.84
CA MET A 96 11.60 0.96 -12.32
C MET A 96 12.69 1.53 -13.22
N ASN A 97 12.53 1.48 -14.54
CA ASN A 97 13.44 2.11 -15.50
C ASN A 97 13.44 3.64 -15.41
N LEU A 98 12.32 4.27 -15.07
CA LEU A 98 12.26 5.72 -14.78
C LEU A 98 13.06 6.06 -13.53
N VAL A 99 13.02 5.23 -12.50
CA VAL A 99 13.80 5.45 -11.27
C VAL A 99 15.29 5.26 -11.51
N SER A 100 15.65 4.22 -12.26
CA SER A 100 17.06 3.89 -12.58
C SER A 100 17.14 3.28 -13.96
N ASN A 101 17.64 4.05 -14.93
CA ASN A 101 17.74 3.59 -16.31
C ASN A 101 18.93 2.64 -16.47
N VAL A 102 18.64 1.38 -16.81
CA VAL A 102 19.65 0.32 -16.96
C VAL A 102 20.59 0.58 -18.16
N LYS A 103 20.09 1.15 -19.26
CA LYS A 103 20.89 1.37 -20.47
C LYS A 103 21.81 2.60 -20.38
N LEU A 104 21.31 3.67 -19.79
CA LEU A 104 22.02 4.94 -19.72
C LEU A 104 22.80 5.11 -18.42
N ASN A 105 22.61 4.20 -17.45
CA ASN A 105 23.15 4.28 -16.09
C ASN A 105 22.85 5.62 -15.40
N ASN A 106 21.77 6.27 -15.81
CA ASN A 106 21.29 7.51 -15.23
C ASN A 106 20.25 7.19 -14.16
N ARG A 107 20.40 7.82 -13.01
CA ARG A 107 19.38 7.83 -11.97
C ARG A 107 18.60 9.14 -12.08
N TYR A 108 17.31 9.07 -11.88
CA TYR A 108 16.51 10.27 -11.75
C TYR A 108 16.96 11.04 -10.51
N SER A 109 17.53 12.22 -10.72
CA SER A 109 18.16 12.99 -9.64
C SER A 109 17.19 13.83 -8.83
N SER A 110 15.93 13.92 -9.24
CA SER A 110 14.96 14.77 -8.56
C SER A 110 14.25 14.03 -7.44
N PHE A 111 14.44 14.51 -6.23
CA PHE A 111 13.63 14.21 -5.04
C PHE A 111 12.17 14.71 -5.18
N GLY A 112 11.64 14.72 -6.40
CA GLY A 112 10.24 15.08 -6.65
C GLY A 112 9.92 16.58 -6.68
N VAL A 113 10.94 17.47 -6.58
CA VAL A 113 10.72 18.92 -6.65
C VAL A 113 11.81 19.56 -7.51
N SER A 114 11.73 19.41 -8.82
CA SER A 114 12.40 20.30 -9.76
C SER A 114 11.35 21.09 -10.52
N GLU A 115 11.34 22.39 -10.33
CA GLU A 115 10.68 23.32 -11.26
C GLU A 115 11.29 23.11 -12.65
N GLY A 116 10.59 22.36 -13.50
CA GLY A 116 10.99 22.16 -14.89
C GLY A 116 10.92 20.74 -15.42
N ASP A 117 11.26 19.72 -14.66
CA ASP A 117 11.13 18.31 -15.04
C ASP A 117 9.97 17.64 -14.28
N ASN A 118 8.80 17.61 -14.92
CA ASN A 118 7.52 17.16 -14.32
C ASN A 118 7.39 15.65 -14.08
N VAL A 119 8.46 14.89 -13.99
CA VAL A 119 8.35 13.44 -13.76
C VAL A 119 8.71 13.09 -12.33
N ASN A 120 7.74 13.26 -11.43
CA ASN A 120 7.86 12.70 -10.09
C ASN A 120 7.64 11.19 -10.17
N TYR A 121 8.71 10.40 -9.94
CA TYR A 121 8.61 8.94 -9.94
C TYR A 121 7.89 8.39 -8.70
N LYS A 122 7.77 9.16 -7.63
CA LYS A 122 7.03 8.80 -6.43
C LYS A 122 5.55 9.08 -6.62
N LYS A 123 4.70 8.14 -6.26
CA LYS A 123 3.24 8.27 -6.32
C LYS A 123 2.58 7.74 -5.07
N ASP A 124 1.40 8.27 -4.77
CA ASP A 124 0.61 7.80 -3.66
C ASP A 124 -0.19 6.57 -4.08
N LEU A 125 -0.11 5.51 -3.29
CA LEU A 125 -0.86 4.28 -3.50
C LEU A 125 -1.93 4.15 -2.43
N THR A 126 -3.06 3.53 -2.76
CA THR A 126 -4.19 3.45 -1.83
C THR A 126 -4.73 2.03 -1.71
N VAL A 127 -4.99 1.60 -0.48
CA VAL A 127 -5.71 0.36 -0.18
C VAL A 127 -7.00 0.71 0.52
N THR A 128 -8.12 0.28 -0.05
CA THR A 128 -9.45 0.48 0.50
C THR A 128 -10.03 -0.86 0.92
N GLN A 129 -10.47 -0.95 2.15
CA GLN A 129 -11.20 -2.11 2.67
C GLN A 129 -12.69 -1.83 2.70
N PHE A 130 -13.49 -2.80 2.22
CA PHE A 130 -14.93 -2.67 2.10
C PHE A 130 -15.70 -3.52 3.12
N SER A 131 -16.92 -3.06 3.41
CA SER A 131 -17.93 -3.83 4.14
C SER A 131 -18.55 -4.90 3.24
N LYS A 132 -19.36 -5.79 3.83
CA LYS A 132 -20.16 -6.76 3.07
C LYS A 132 -21.24 -6.11 2.18
N GLN A 133 -21.56 -4.85 2.43
CA GLN A 133 -22.53 -4.05 1.66
C GLN A 133 -21.89 -3.27 0.52
N GLY A 134 -20.53 -3.30 0.44
CA GLY A 134 -19.80 -2.54 -0.58
C GLY A 134 -19.36 -1.16 -0.15
N ASP A 135 -19.67 -0.76 1.10
CA ASP A 135 -19.22 0.53 1.61
C ASP A 135 -17.75 0.48 2.04
N ALA A 136 -16.99 1.52 1.77
CA ALA A 136 -15.64 1.64 2.25
C ALA A 136 -15.63 1.78 3.78
N ILE A 137 -14.85 0.93 4.48
CA ILE A 137 -14.71 0.96 5.94
C ILE A 137 -13.47 1.76 6.33
N LYS A 138 -12.36 1.45 5.67
CA LYS A 138 -11.05 1.98 6.00
C LYS A 138 -10.22 2.17 4.75
N ILE A 139 -9.54 3.30 4.67
CA ILE A 139 -8.65 3.65 3.58
C ILE A 139 -7.25 3.84 4.16
N TYR A 140 -6.27 3.22 3.53
CA TYR A 140 -4.85 3.41 3.81
C TYR A 140 -4.19 4.01 2.59
N LYS A 141 -3.53 5.13 2.76
CA LYS A 141 -2.79 5.83 1.72
C LYS A 141 -1.30 5.78 2.02
N PHE A 142 -0.54 5.22 1.10
CA PHE A 142 0.92 5.17 1.14
C PHE A 142 1.47 6.38 0.42
N MET A 143 2.19 7.22 1.14
CA MET A 143 2.71 8.46 0.62
C MET A 143 4.07 8.25 -0.04
N ASN A 144 4.24 8.82 -1.23
CA ASN A 144 5.51 8.80 -1.96
C ASN A 144 6.05 7.39 -2.23
N ALA A 145 5.18 6.46 -2.62
CA ALA A 145 5.56 5.09 -2.90
C ALA A 145 6.19 4.93 -4.29
N PHE A 146 7.10 3.97 -4.40
CA PHE A 146 7.72 3.53 -5.65
C PHE A 146 8.12 2.06 -5.57
N PRO A 147 8.18 1.32 -6.69
CA PRO A 147 8.54 -0.09 -6.70
C PRO A 147 10.04 -0.28 -6.48
N THR A 148 10.41 -1.21 -5.60
CA THR A 148 11.81 -1.53 -5.29
C THR A 148 12.21 -2.92 -5.70
N ALA A 149 11.28 -3.88 -5.73
CA ALA A 149 11.55 -5.23 -6.17
C ALA A 149 10.34 -5.82 -6.91
N LEU A 150 10.64 -6.62 -7.93
CA LEU A 150 9.67 -7.37 -8.70
C LEU A 150 10.07 -8.84 -8.69
N SER A 151 9.15 -9.73 -8.32
CA SER A 151 9.45 -11.16 -8.26
C SER A 151 9.59 -11.77 -9.66
N PRO A 152 10.42 -12.81 -9.82
CA PRO A 152 10.42 -13.60 -11.04
C PRO A 152 9.10 -14.38 -11.19
N ILE A 153 8.73 -14.69 -12.41
CA ILE A 153 7.66 -15.63 -12.76
C ILE A 153 8.32 -16.92 -13.23
N THR A 154 7.93 -18.04 -12.63
CA THR A 154 8.43 -19.36 -13.04
C THR A 154 7.56 -19.87 -14.20
N LEU A 155 8.17 -20.23 -15.32
CA LEU A 155 7.48 -20.80 -16.47
C LEU A 155 7.71 -22.31 -16.49
N ASP A 156 6.63 -23.10 -16.51
CA ASP A 156 6.63 -24.55 -16.59
C ASP A 156 5.54 -25.03 -17.53
N TRP A 157 5.89 -25.90 -18.46
CA TRP A 157 4.96 -26.45 -19.46
C TRP A 157 3.85 -27.31 -18.84
N GLY A 158 4.08 -27.82 -17.64
CA GLY A 158 3.10 -28.62 -16.89
C GLY A 158 2.15 -27.78 -16.03
N ALA A 159 2.42 -26.49 -15.86
CA ALA A 159 1.62 -25.62 -15.01
C ALA A 159 0.33 -25.20 -15.76
N GLY A 160 -0.84 -25.39 -15.12
CA GLY A 160 -2.14 -24.95 -15.61
C GLY A 160 -2.73 -23.78 -14.83
N GLU A 161 -1.92 -23.14 -13.99
CA GLU A 161 -2.36 -22.03 -13.14
C GLU A 161 -2.10 -20.68 -13.80
N ILE A 162 -2.89 -19.67 -13.41
CA ILE A 162 -2.68 -18.30 -13.88
C ILE A 162 -1.41 -17.75 -13.23
N GLU A 163 -0.59 -17.07 -14.02
CA GLU A 163 0.64 -16.46 -13.54
C GLU A 163 0.39 -15.35 -12.55
N GLU A 164 1.21 -15.33 -11.50
CA GLU A 164 1.21 -14.30 -10.47
C GLU A 164 2.63 -13.82 -10.21
N PHE A 165 2.74 -12.56 -9.83
CA PHE A 165 4.01 -12.00 -9.38
C PHE A 165 3.80 -11.05 -8.21
N SER A 166 4.83 -10.90 -7.39
CA SER A 166 4.84 -9.96 -6.28
C SER A 166 5.64 -8.71 -6.63
N CYS A 167 5.14 -7.56 -6.19
CA CYS A 167 5.85 -6.30 -6.23
C CYS A 167 6.02 -5.76 -4.82
N THR A 168 7.27 -5.39 -4.48
CA THR A 168 7.60 -4.74 -3.21
C THR A 168 7.70 -3.25 -3.42
N TRP A 169 7.02 -2.51 -2.56
CA TRP A 169 6.94 -1.06 -2.59
C TRP A 169 7.65 -0.47 -1.37
N THR A 170 8.40 0.59 -1.59
CA THR A 170 8.93 1.45 -0.54
C THR A 170 8.19 2.77 -0.55
N TYR A 171 7.89 3.31 0.61
CA TYR A 171 7.13 4.54 0.79
C TYR A 171 7.67 5.30 2.00
N ASP A 172 7.40 6.60 2.08
CA ASP A 172 7.90 7.43 3.17
C ASP A 172 7.12 7.18 4.47
N HIS A 173 5.79 7.21 4.41
CA HIS A 173 4.88 6.92 5.52
C HIS A 173 3.49 6.57 4.98
N TRP A 174 2.62 6.11 5.85
CA TRP A 174 1.23 5.88 5.49
C TRP A 174 0.28 6.66 6.39
N GLU A 175 -0.86 7.01 5.83
CA GLU A 175 -1.97 7.64 6.53
C GLU A 175 -3.21 6.77 6.44
N SER A 176 -4.06 6.84 7.44
CA SER A 176 -5.34 6.13 7.41
C SER A 176 -6.50 7.07 7.61
N ALA A 177 -7.57 6.84 6.87
CA ALA A 177 -8.84 7.52 7.03
C ALA A 177 -9.95 6.51 7.28
N SER A 178 -10.92 6.87 8.11
CA SER A 178 -12.17 6.15 8.19
C SER A 178 -13.08 6.68 7.10
N ALA A 179 -13.59 5.80 6.23
CA ALA A 179 -14.57 6.24 5.25
C ALA A 179 -15.87 6.64 5.95
N SER A 180 -16.46 7.75 5.55
CA SER A 180 -17.78 8.14 6.02
C SER A 180 -18.83 7.22 5.40
N SER A 181 -19.74 6.72 6.20
CA SER A 181 -20.87 5.89 5.73
C SER A 181 -21.68 6.66 4.70
N GLY A 182 -21.63 6.23 3.45
CA GLY A 182 -22.36 6.86 2.34
C GLY A 182 -21.61 6.99 1.01
N ASP A 183 -20.34 6.60 0.96
CA ASP A 183 -19.54 6.68 -0.27
C ASP A 183 -19.60 5.36 -1.03
N THR A 184 -20.64 5.17 -1.79
CA THR A 184 -20.84 4.04 -2.70
C THR A 184 -20.01 4.25 -3.96
N GLY A 185 -18.83 3.63 -4.00
CA GLY A 185 -18.16 3.30 -5.27
C GLY A 185 -17.54 4.43 -6.09
N GLY A 186 -17.30 5.61 -5.52
CA GLY A 186 -16.64 6.71 -6.22
C GLY A 186 -15.75 7.47 -5.27
N SER A 187 -14.48 7.62 -5.63
CA SER A 187 -13.50 8.53 -5.04
C SER A 187 -13.79 8.99 -3.60
N ALA A 188 -13.56 8.11 -2.62
CA ALA A 188 -13.68 8.48 -1.22
C ALA A 188 -12.72 9.64 -0.91
N THR A 189 -13.25 10.75 -0.44
CA THR A 189 -12.44 11.89 -0.03
C THR A 189 -11.61 11.48 1.18
N PHE A 190 -10.30 11.44 1.01
CA PHE A 190 -9.36 11.10 2.07
C PHE A 190 -9.34 12.24 3.11
N THR A 191 -9.90 11.99 4.28
CA THR A 191 -9.75 12.88 5.44
C THR A 191 -8.86 12.17 6.45
N PRO A 192 -7.62 12.63 6.69
CA PRO A 192 -6.72 11.95 7.63
C PRO A 192 -7.31 11.91 9.04
N THR A 193 -7.17 10.75 9.69
CA THR A 193 -7.69 10.53 11.05
C THR A 193 -6.80 11.21 12.11
N PHE A 194 -5.61 11.66 11.73
CA PHE A 194 -4.67 12.32 12.62
C PHE A 194 -4.64 13.82 12.33
N THR A 195 -5.20 14.61 13.23
CA THR A 195 -4.95 16.04 13.30
C THR A 195 -3.63 16.26 14.02
N SER A 196 -2.74 17.08 13.44
CA SER A 196 -1.54 17.52 14.15
C SER A 196 -1.95 18.20 15.46
N PRO A 197 -1.32 17.89 16.59
CA PRO A 197 -1.54 18.68 17.79
C PRO A 197 -1.13 20.12 17.48
N SER A 198 -2.06 21.06 17.68
CA SER A 198 -1.76 22.48 17.63
C SER A 198 -0.71 22.79 18.69
N GLY A 199 0.50 23.19 18.27
CA GLY A 199 1.55 23.68 19.13
C GLY A 199 1.21 25.04 19.73
#